data_18919cf5a528e54c73842f94748a03f2
#
_entry.id   18919cf5a528e54c73842f94748a03f2
#
_cell.length_a   1.000
_cell.length_b   1.000
_cell.length_c   1.000
_cell.angle_alpha   90.00
_cell.angle_beta   90.00
_cell.angle_gamma   90.00
#
_symmetry.space_group_name_H-M   'P 1'
#
loop_
_entity.id
_entity.type
_entity.pdbx_description
1 polymer ?
#
loop_
_entity_poly.entity_id
_entity_poly.type
_entity_poly.pdbx_seq_one_letter_code
_entity_poly.pdbx_strand_id
1 'polypeptide(L)'
;LSDEMIKVLVERGAVIGMVFDAWMLYPGWVRGQHTPEGVGLSIERLADHADHICQIAGNAQHIGIGSDLDGAYGFEQTPMEVKSIYDLTRLPDLFRKRGYKDADIQGIMSGNFLRFLEKNLP
;
A
#
# COMPACT_ATOMS: atom_id res chain seq x y z
N LEU A 1 10.51 -3.02 5.13
CA LEU A 1 10.38 -3.27 6.57
C LEU A 1 10.59 -4.75 6.85
N SER A 2 11.33 -5.09 7.94
CA SER A 2 11.38 -6.47 8.41
C SER A 2 10.11 -6.81 9.21
N ASP A 3 9.86 -8.11 9.41
CA ASP A 3 8.69 -8.57 10.19
C ASP A 3 8.74 -8.05 11.65
N GLU A 4 9.94 -7.99 12.22
CA GLU A 4 10.13 -7.44 13.57
C GLU A 4 9.78 -5.95 13.64
N MET A 5 10.16 -5.18 12.63
CA MET A 5 9.77 -3.76 12.55
C MET A 5 8.26 -3.60 12.40
N ILE A 6 7.63 -4.42 11.56
CA ILE A 6 6.17 -4.40 11.40
C ILE A 6 5.48 -4.72 12.72
N LYS A 7 5.92 -5.76 13.45
CA LYS A 7 5.37 -6.11 14.78
C LYS A 7 5.45 -4.94 15.77
N VAL A 8 6.60 -4.29 15.86
CA VAL A 8 6.79 -3.13 16.75
C VAL A 8 5.87 -1.97 16.36
N LEU A 9 5.69 -1.70 15.07
CA LEU A 9 4.78 -0.66 14.58
C LEU A 9 3.31 -1.00 14.91
N VAL A 10 2.91 -2.25 14.72
CA VAL A 10 1.57 -2.75 15.06
C VAL A 10 1.31 -2.61 16.57
N GLU A 11 2.24 -3.02 17.43
CA GLU A 11 2.13 -2.89 18.89
C GLU A 11 1.97 -1.42 19.33
N ARG A 12 2.59 -0.49 18.60
CA ARG A 12 2.44 0.96 18.84
C ARG A 12 1.17 1.56 18.26
N GLY A 13 0.34 0.78 17.58
CA GLY A 13 -0.88 1.26 16.94
C GLY A 13 -0.65 2.09 15.69
N ALA A 14 0.50 1.95 15.04
CA ALA A 14 0.84 2.67 13.83
C ALA A 14 -0.04 2.24 12.65
N VAL A 15 -0.13 3.10 11.64
CA VAL A 15 -0.68 2.79 10.32
C VAL A 15 0.44 2.92 9.29
N ILE A 16 0.67 1.87 8.52
CA ILE A 16 1.71 1.79 7.49
C ILE A 16 1.08 2.15 6.15
N GLY A 17 1.59 3.21 5.51
CA GLY A 17 1.13 3.64 4.18
C GLY A 17 1.67 2.74 3.08
N MET A 18 0.80 2.25 2.21
CA MET A 18 1.18 1.51 1.01
C MET A 18 1.60 2.46 -0.09
N VAL A 19 2.80 2.29 -0.60
CA VAL A 19 3.45 3.16 -1.59
C VAL A 19 3.39 2.53 -2.97
N PHE A 20 3.17 3.35 -4.02
CA PHE A 20 3.07 2.89 -5.40
C PHE A 20 4.39 3.00 -6.18
N ASP A 21 5.45 3.47 -5.55
CA ASP A 21 6.77 3.55 -6.17
C ASP A 21 7.32 2.13 -6.46
N ALA A 22 7.65 1.89 -7.73
CA ALA A 22 8.24 0.64 -8.19
C ALA A 22 9.52 0.27 -7.41
N TRP A 23 10.27 1.26 -6.95
CA TRP A 23 11.46 1.03 -6.13
C TRP A 23 11.13 0.34 -4.80
N MET A 24 9.96 0.62 -4.23
CA MET A 24 9.48 -0.03 -3.01
C MET A 24 8.81 -1.38 -3.27
N LEU A 25 8.25 -1.55 -4.48
CA LEU A 25 7.44 -2.72 -4.83
C LEU A 25 8.23 -3.83 -5.55
N TYR A 26 9.35 -3.48 -6.20
CA TYR A 26 10.14 -4.43 -6.97
C TYR A 26 11.60 -4.43 -6.48
N PRO A 27 12.07 -5.51 -5.80
CA PRO A 27 13.44 -5.64 -5.37
C PRO A 27 14.43 -5.55 -6.54
N GLY A 28 15.43 -4.69 -6.42
CA GLY A 28 16.43 -4.48 -7.46
C GLY A 28 15.99 -3.52 -8.58
N TRP A 29 14.91 -2.75 -8.39
CA TRP A 29 14.52 -1.71 -9.34
C TRP A 29 15.68 -0.74 -9.63
N VAL A 30 15.96 -0.52 -10.91
CA VAL A 30 16.96 0.45 -11.38
C VAL A 30 16.27 1.46 -12.29
N ARG A 31 16.16 2.70 -11.80
CA ARG A 31 15.53 3.80 -12.54
C ARG A 31 16.25 4.01 -13.89
N GLY A 32 15.46 4.17 -14.95
CA GLY A 32 15.96 4.34 -16.32
C GLY A 32 16.42 3.06 -17.02
N GLN A 33 16.45 1.91 -16.33
CA GLN A 33 16.71 0.61 -16.91
C GLN A 33 15.51 -0.32 -16.92
N HIS A 34 14.72 -0.30 -15.83
CA HIS A 34 13.49 -1.07 -15.72
C HIS A 34 12.27 -0.24 -16.10
N THR A 35 11.26 -0.91 -16.64
CA THR A 35 9.91 -0.37 -16.81
C THR A 35 8.93 -1.30 -16.11
N PRO A 36 7.78 -0.80 -15.62
CA PRO A 36 6.76 -1.64 -14.99
C PRO A 36 6.34 -2.82 -15.87
N GLU A 37 6.16 -2.56 -17.16
CA GLU A 37 5.81 -3.58 -18.16
C GLU A 37 6.95 -4.60 -18.35
N GLY A 38 8.19 -4.13 -18.39
CA GLY A 38 9.37 -4.99 -18.61
C GLY A 38 9.62 -5.98 -17.48
N VAL A 39 9.23 -5.61 -16.24
CA VAL A 39 9.37 -6.49 -15.06
C VAL A 39 8.04 -7.09 -14.61
N GLY A 40 6.93 -6.81 -15.29
CA GLY A 40 5.59 -7.31 -14.93
C GLY A 40 5.10 -6.78 -13.59
N LEU A 41 5.41 -5.52 -13.26
CA LEU A 41 4.98 -4.90 -12.00
C LEU A 41 3.51 -4.51 -12.07
N SER A 42 2.67 -5.30 -11.43
CA SER A 42 1.23 -5.09 -11.30
C SER A 42 0.86 -4.52 -9.93
N ILE A 43 -0.32 -3.90 -9.85
CA ILE A 43 -0.94 -3.42 -8.60
C ILE A 43 -1.16 -4.56 -7.57
N GLU A 44 -1.18 -5.82 -8.03
CA GLU A 44 -1.24 -6.99 -7.14
C GLU A 44 -0.06 -7.02 -6.15
N ARG A 45 1.11 -6.50 -6.53
CA ARG A 45 2.26 -6.42 -5.63
C ARG A 45 1.99 -5.52 -4.42
N LEU A 46 1.22 -4.44 -4.59
CA LEU A 46 0.78 -3.60 -3.48
C LEU A 46 -0.11 -4.39 -2.52
N ALA A 47 -1.04 -5.17 -3.05
CA ALA A 47 -1.91 -6.03 -2.24
C ALA A 47 -1.11 -7.14 -1.53
N ASP A 48 -0.04 -7.69 -2.12
CA ASP A 48 0.86 -8.63 -1.44
C ASP A 48 1.51 -8.00 -0.20
N HIS A 49 1.93 -6.73 -0.28
CA HIS A 49 2.46 -6.00 0.88
C HIS A 49 1.39 -5.79 1.96
N ALA A 50 0.16 -5.44 1.54
CA ALA A 50 -0.98 -5.30 2.45
C ALA A 50 -1.29 -6.62 3.16
N ASP A 51 -1.39 -7.72 2.42
CA ASP A 51 -1.65 -9.06 2.95
C ASP A 51 -0.60 -9.46 3.98
N HIS A 52 0.69 -9.20 3.68
CA HIS A 52 1.78 -9.54 4.59
C HIS A 52 1.67 -8.78 5.93
N ILE A 53 1.42 -7.48 5.88
CA ILE A 53 1.23 -6.67 7.10
C ILE A 53 0.00 -7.15 7.88
N CYS A 54 -1.12 -7.41 7.19
CA CYS A 54 -2.35 -7.91 7.82
C CYS A 54 -2.16 -9.28 8.47
N GLN A 55 -1.38 -10.18 7.87
CA GLN A 55 -1.05 -11.49 8.44
C GLN A 55 -0.26 -11.34 9.73
N ILE A 56 0.73 -10.45 9.77
CA ILE A 56 1.51 -10.18 10.99
C ILE A 56 0.65 -9.55 12.07
N ALA A 57 -0.22 -8.60 11.70
CA ALA A 57 -1.08 -7.86 12.63
C ALA A 57 -2.30 -8.67 13.11
N GLY A 58 -2.71 -9.69 12.37
CA GLY A 58 -3.96 -10.43 12.60
C GLY A 58 -5.24 -9.65 12.26
N ASN A 59 -5.12 -8.48 11.64
CA ASN A 59 -6.22 -7.61 11.21
C ASN A 59 -5.77 -6.62 10.15
N ALA A 60 -6.70 -5.87 9.55
CA ALA A 60 -6.43 -4.87 8.52
C ALA A 60 -6.37 -3.41 9.04
N GLN A 61 -6.14 -3.19 10.33
CA GLN A 61 -6.23 -1.86 10.94
C GLN A 61 -4.92 -1.05 10.87
N HIS A 62 -3.83 -1.68 10.43
CA HIS A 62 -2.48 -1.14 10.46
C HIS A 62 -1.92 -0.76 9.10
N ILE A 63 -2.77 -0.74 8.08
CA ILE A 63 -2.43 -0.34 6.71
C ILE A 63 -3.35 0.79 6.22
N GLY A 64 -2.82 1.60 5.31
CA GLY A 64 -3.57 2.67 4.66
C GLY A 64 -2.91 3.06 3.34
N ILE A 65 -3.50 4.00 2.62
CA ILE A 65 -2.97 4.49 1.35
C ILE A 65 -1.95 5.60 1.62
N GLY A 66 -0.70 5.35 1.29
CA GLY A 66 0.40 6.32 1.35
C GLY A 66 0.99 6.57 -0.04
N SER A 67 0.17 6.78 -1.03
CA SER A 67 0.39 6.60 -2.46
C SER A 67 1.77 7.01 -3.00
N ASP A 68 2.33 8.13 -2.56
CA ASP A 68 3.58 8.73 -3.04
C ASP A 68 3.56 9.08 -4.55
N LEU A 69 2.36 9.20 -5.14
CA LEU A 69 2.20 9.38 -6.59
C LEU A 69 2.72 10.72 -7.14
N ASP A 70 3.16 11.63 -6.29
CA ASP A 70 3.81 12.90 -6.65
C ASP A 70 5.21 13.00 -6.04
N GLY A 71 5.83 11.86 -5.76
CA GLY A 71 7.13 11.73 -5.10
C GLY A 71 8.33 11.84 -6.04
N ALA A 72 8.31 12.81 -6.96
CA ALA A 72 9.38 13.06 -7.95
C ALA A 72 9.59 11.91 -8.97
N TYR A 73 8.54 11.18 -9.30
CA TYR A 73 8.49 10.20 -10.39
C TYR A 73 7.11 10.23 -11.06
N GLY A 74 7.02 9.73 -12.29
CA GLY A 74 5.78 9.62 -13.05
C GLY A 74 5.32 8.16 -13.17
N PHE A 75 4.38 7.94 -14.08
CA PHE A 75 3.81 6.61 -14.31
C PHE A 75 4.83 5.57 -14.83
N GLU A 76 6.01 6.00 -15.26
CA GLU A 76 7.12 5.11 -15.64
C GLU A 76 7.68 4.33 -14.45
N GLN A 77 7.31 4.71 -13.23
CA GLN A 77 7.79 4.09 -11.99
C GLN A 77 6.64 3.69 -11.07
N THR A 78 5.43 3.45 -11.62
CA THR A 78 4.26 2.95 -10.89
C THR A 78 3.84 1.59 -11.46
N PRO A 79 3.02 0.79 -10.75
CA PRO A 79 2.41 -0.42 -11.35
C PRO A 79 1.71 -0.11 -12.68
N MET A 80 1.71 -1.10 -13.57
CA MET A 80 1.19 -0.95 -14.95
C MET A 80 -0.22 -0.35 -15.01
N GLU A 81 -1.07 -0.65 -14.04
CA GLU A 81 -2.46 -0.22 -13.98
C GLU A 81 -2.65 1.18 -13.39
N VAL A 82 -1.58 1.79 -12.86
CA VAL A 82 -1.65 3.09 -12.17
C VAL A 82 -1.00 4.16 -13.05
N LYS A 83 -1.82 5.00 -13.66
CA LYS A 83 -1.38 6.11 -14.53
C LYS A 83 -1.78 7.48 -13.95
N SER A 84 -2.62 7.48 -12.94
CA SER A 84 -3.08 8.71 -12.27
C SER A 84 -3.62 8.40 -10.87
N ILE A 85 -3.85 9.45 -10.07
CA ILE A 85 -4.50 9.32 -8.76
C ILE A 85 -5.90 8.69 -8.86
N TYR A 86 -6.58 8.84 -9.98
CA TYR A 86 -7.90 8.23 -10.22
C TYR A 86 -7.84 6.70 -10.13
N ASP A 87 -6.72 6.08 -10.50
CA ASP A 87 -6.59 4.62 -10.49
C ASP A 87 -6.59 4.01 -9.08
N LEU A 88 -6.47 4.83 -8.03
CA LEU A 88 -6.69 4.39 -6.64
C LEU A 88 -8.13 3.89 -6.42
N THR A 89 -9.08 4.30 -7.24
CA THR A 89 -10.46 3.80 -7.21
C THR A 89 -10.58 2.31 -7.52
N ARG A 90 -9.52 1.68 -8.04
CA ARG A 90 -9.44 0.24 -8.31
C ARG A 90 -9.15 -0.58 -7.05
N LEU A 91 -8.57 0.04 -6.01
CA LEU A 91 -8.13 -0.66 -4.80
C LEU A 91 -9.27 -1.37 -4.04
N PRO A 92 -10.47 -0.79 -3.88
CA PRO A 92 -11.57 -1.48 -3.22
C PRO A 92 -11.91 -2.83 -3.88
N ASP A 93 -11.95 -2.88 -5.21
CA ASP A 93 -12.24 -4.10 -5.95
C ASP A 93 -11.08 -5.11 -5.87
N LEU A 94 -9.84 -4.63 -5.88
CA LEU A 94 -8.67 -5.46 -5.69
C LEU A 94 -8.70 -6.17 -4.32
N PHE A 95 -8.92 -5.41 -3.25
CA PHE A 95 -9.01 -5.97 -1.90
C PHE A 95 -10.22 -6.88 -1.73
N ARG A 96 -11.36 -6.54 -2.33
CA ARG A 96 -12.56 -7.40 -2.29
C ARG A 96 -12.30 -8.76 -2.95
N LYS A 97 -11.60 -8.79 -4.10
CA LYS A 97 -11.18 -10.03 -4.76
C LYS A 97 -10.24 -10.88 -3.91
N ARG A 98 -9.45 -10.26 -3.04
CA ARG A 98 -8.57 -10.94 -2.09
C ARG A 98 -9.26 -11.38 -0.80
N GLY A 99 -10.58 -11.13 -0.66
CA GLY A 99 -11.38 -11.59 0.45
C GLY A 99 -11.46 -10.62 1.64
N TYR A 100 -10.99 -9.38 1.49
CA TYR A 100 -11.19 -8.36 2.51
C TYR A 100 -12.67 -8.01 2.61
N LYS A 101 -13.15 -7.80 3.84
CA LYS A 101 -14.51 -7.34 4.12
C LYS A 101 -14.63 -5.84 3.80
N ASP A 102 -15.83 -5.38 3.47
CA ASP A 102 -16.06 -3.97 3.16
C ASP A 102 -15.63 -3.02 4.29
N ALA A 103 -15.81 -3.43 5.55
CA ALA A 103 -15.34 -2.64 6.70
C ALA A 103 -13.80 -2.50 6.73
N ASP A 104 -13.06 -3.57 6.40
CA ASP A 104 -11.60 -3.53 6.32
C ASP A 104 -11.15 -2.66 5.15
N ILE A 105 -11.81 -2.77 4.00
CA ILE A 105 -11.55 -1.95 2.80
C ILE A 105 -11.76 -0.46 3.12
N GLN A 106 -12.85 -0.11 3.78
CA GLN A 106 -13.10 1.27 4.22
C GLN A 106 -12.01 1.75 5.17
N GLY A 107 -11.57 0.87 6.10
CA GLY A 107 -10.44 1.14 6.98
C GLY A 107 -9.16 1.45 6.20
N ILE A 108 -8.78 0.60 5.25
CA ILE A 108 -7.60 0.74 4.41
C ILE A 108 -7.65 2.03 3.59
N MET A 109 -8.79 2.33 2.97
CA MET A 109 -8.93 3.49 2.09
C MET A 109 -8.84 4.82 2.83
N SER A 110 -9.29 4.90 4.09
CA SER A 110 -9.26 6.15 4.87
C SER A 110 -9.37 5.98 6.38
N GLY A 111 -10.22 5.07 6.85
CA GLY A 111 -10.62 4.99 8.26
C GLY A 111 -9.46 4.73 9.22
N ASN A 112 -8.45 3.96 8.80
CA ASN A 112 -7.29 3.65 9.64
C ASN A 112 -6.44 4.89 9.93
N PHE A 113 -6.15 5.70 8.90
CA PHE A 113 -5.43 6.96 9.09
C PHE A 113 -6.27 7.98 9.87
N LEU A 114 -7.56 8.11 9.56
CA LEU A 114 -8.45 9.03 10.31
C LEU A 114 -8.45 8.68 11.80
N ARG A 115 -8.66 7.43 12.15
CA ARG A 115 -8.60 6.94 13.55
C ARG A 115 -7.24 7.24 14.20
N PHE A 116 -6.14 7.02 13.48
CA PHE A 116 -4.81 7.30 13.97
C PHE A 116 -4.61 8.79 14.25
N LEU A 117 -5.03 9.66 13.33
CA LEU A 117 -4.94 11.10 13.47
C LEU A 117 -5.81 11.63 14.62
N GLU A 118 -7.06 11.21 14.70
CA GLU A 118 -7.99 11.59 15.78
C GLU A 118 -7.44 11.24 17.18
N LYS A 119 -6.74 10.11 17.28
CA LYS A 119 -6.15 9.66 18.55
C LYS A 119 -4.89 10.43 18.94
N ASN A 120 -4.12 10.92 17.97
CA ASN A 120 -2.76 11.42 18.21
C ASN A 120 -2.59 12.93 17.95
N LEU A 121 -3.57 13.58 17.32
CA LEU A 121 -3.56 15.03 17.15
C LEU A 121 -4.30 15.71 18.30
N PRO A 122 -3.87 16.91 18.71
CA PRO A 122 -4.55 17.71 19.74
C PRO A 122 -5.92 18.19 19.29
#